data_76fc55a32835ca1db50240ab4a5bd1b8
#
_entry.id   76fc55a32835ca1db50240ab4a5bd1b8
#
_cell.length_a   1.000
_cell.length_b   1.000
_cell.length_c   1.000
_cell.angle_alpha   90.00
_cell.angle_beta   90.00
_cell.angle_gamma   90.00
#
_symmetry.space_group_name_H-M   'P 1'
#
loop_
_entity.id
_entity.type
_entity.pdbx_description
1 polymer ?
#
loop_
_entity_poly.entity_id
_entity_poly.type
_entity_poly.pdbx_seq_one_letter_code
_entity_poly.pdbx_strand_id
1 'polypeptide(L)'
;IRIAIVDDHAMVRAGLRQFFADQVDFVVVAEAANGREALDIVRKGEVDVILLDISMPGQSGVDALAAIRARAPDLPVLILSGFPEEHYATTLLRQGASGYLNKDCDPEEIVRAIRTVYRGRKYITAGVAERLAEGLSGGGDKPVHETLSERELQVFLRLAKGETIGHMAESLSLSVKTVSTYRTRVMEKMGLESNSDLTYYALKNGLIQ
;
A
#
# COMPACT_ATOMS: atom_id res chain seq x y z
N ILE A 1 22.81 5.58 0.69
CA ILE A 1 21.56 5.10 0.05
C ILE A 1 20.74 6.33 -0.32
N ARG A 2 20.45 6.51 -1.60
CA ARG A 2 19.63 7.62 -2.13
C ARG A 2 18.16 7.23 -2.07
N ILE A 3 17.40 7.97 -1.28
CA ILE A 3 15.98 7.65 -0.98
C ILE A 3 15.08 8.68 -1.64
N ALA A 4 13.99 8.21 -2.26
CA ALA A 4 12.86 9.05 -2.61
C ALA A 4 11.68 8.77 -1.66
N ILE A 5 11.01 9.83 -1.20
CA ILE A 5 9.82 9.73 -0.34
C ILE A 5 8.61 10.16 -1.17
N VAL A 6 7.64 9.27 -1.29
CA VAL A 6 6.40 9.49 -2.04
C VAL A 6 5.21 9.33 -1.10
N ASP A 7 4.62 10.44 -0.70
CA ASP A 7 3.50 10.52 0.24
C ASP A 7 2.76 11.84 -0.01
N ASP A 8 1.44 11.86 -0.01
CA ASP A 8 0.69 13.11 -0.20
C ASP A 8 0.69 14.02 1.05
N HIS A 9 1.00 13.45 2.22
CA HIS A 9 1.07 14.19 3.48
C HIS A 9 2.42 14.89 3.65
N ALA A 10 2.45 16.20 3.48
CA ALA A 10 3.69 17.00 3.59
C ALA A 10 4.39 16.85 4.95
N MET A 11 3.63 16.69 6.05
CA MET A 11 4.18 16.49 7.39
C MET A 11 4.91 15.15 7.52
N VAL A 12 4.39 14.10 6.89
CA VAL A 12 5.05 12.78 6.89
C VAL A 12 6.38 12.87 6.13
N ARG A 13 6.38 13.47 4.94
CA ARG A 13 7.63 13.66 4.17
C ARG A 13 8.66 14.47 4.95
N ALA A 14 8.24 15.60 5.56
CA ALA A 14 9.13 16.44 6.36
C ALA A 14 9.71 15.68 7.57
N GLY A 15 8.90 14.91 8.28
CA GLY A 15 9.31 14.09 9.41
C GLY A 15 10.32 13.00 9.01
N LEU A 16 10.02 12.26 7.96
CA LEU A 16 10.93 11.22 7.44
C LEU A 16 12.26 11.81 6.94
N ARG A 17 12.21 12.94 6.23
CA ARG A 17 13.43 13.65 5.80
C ARG A 17 14.29 14.06 6.98
N GLN A 18 13.68 14.64 8.03
CA GLN A 18 14.41 15.04 9.24
C GLN A 18 15.01 13.81 9.92
N PHE A 19 14.25 12.75 10.08
CA PHE A 19 14.72 11.51 10.71
C PHE A 19 15.87 10.84 9.92
N PHE A 20 15.79 10.85 8.59
CA PHE A 20 16.86 10.28 7.75
C PHE A 20 18.11 11.15 7.69
N ALA A 21 18.01 12.45 7.98
CA ALA A 21 19.17 13.34 8.05
C ALA A 21 20.17 12.91 9.15
N ASP A 22 19.70 12.24 10.20
CA ASP A 22 20.53 11.73 11.28
C ASP A 22 21.21 10.37 10.94
N GLN A 23 20.85 9.77 9.79
CA GLN A 23 21.43 8.51 9.33
C GLN A 23 22.61 8.79 8.38
N VAL A 24 23.83 8.40 8.77
CA VAL A 24 25.07 8.70 8.05
C VAL A 24 25.09 8.15 6.61
N ASP A 25 24.38 7.05 6.38
CA ASP A 25 24.36 6.32 5.10
C ASP A 25 23.12 6.66 4.23
N PHE A 26 22.27 7.62 4.64
CA PHE A 26 21.05 7.97 3.92
C PHE A 26 21.11 9.39 3.36
N VAL A 27 20.55 9.57 2.16
CA VAL A 27 20.32 10.88 1.54
C VAL A 27 18.94 10.88 0.89
N VAL A 28 18.06 11.76 1.34
CA VAL A 28 16.79 12.00 0.64
C VAL A 28 17.07 12.88 -0.58
N VAL A 29 16.99 12.28 -1.75
CA VAL A 29 17.32 12.94 -3.04
C VAL A 29 16.08 13.49 -3.75
N ALA A 30 14.89 13.02 -3.42
CA ALA A 30 13.65 13.48 -4.03
C ALA A 30 12.45 13.27 -3.11
N GLU A 31 11.44 14.11 -3.29
CA GLU A 31 10.12 13.98 -2.68
C GLU A 31 9.05 14.07 -3.78
N ALA A 32 7.94 13.37 -3.59
CA ALA A 32 6.78 13.42 -4.45
C ALA A 32 5.49 13.37 -3.63
N ALA A 33 4.43 14.00 -4.11
CA ALA A 33 3.13 14.03 -3.46
C ALA A 33 2.09 13.11 -4.15
N ASN A 34 2.47 12.46 -5.25
CA ASN A 34 1.58 11.57 -6.02
C ASN A 34 2.37 10.62 -6.91
N GLY A 35 1.66 9.62 -7.46
CA GLY A 35 2.26 8.58 -8.30
C GLY A 35 2.89 9.10 -9.60
N ARG A 36 2.37 10.20 -10.17
CA ARG A 36 2.94 10.79 -11.39
C ARG A 36 4.33 11.37 -11.13
N GLU A 37 4.46 12.15 -10.07
CA GLU A 37 5.75 12.69 -9.64
C GLU A 37 6.74 11.58 -9.28
N ALA A 38 6.27 10.48 -8.65
CA ALA A 38 7.08 9.31 -8.37
C ALA A 38 7.68 8.71 -9.66
N LEU A 39 6.90 8.61 -10.74
CA LEU A 39 7.39 8.14 -12.03
C LEU A 39 8.42 9.10 -12.68
N ASP A 40 8.28 10.39 -12.47
CA ASP A 40 9.26 11.36 -12.93
C ASP A 40 10.59 11.23 -12.18
N ILE A 41 10.57 10.89 -10.88
CA ILE A 41 11.76 10.55 -10.11
C ILE A 41 12.43 9.28 -10.67
N VAL A 42 11.66 8.23 -10.93
CA VAL A 42 12.19 6.96 -11.50
C VAL A 42 12.84 7.20 -12.86
N ARG A 43 12.28 8.09 -13.69
CA ARG A 43 12.86 8.44 -15.01
C ARG A 43 14.26 9.04 -14.92
N LYS A 44 14.57 9.79 -13.85
CA LYS A 44 15.89 10.39 -13.64
C LYS A 44 16.96 9.37 -13.25
N GLY A 45 16.56 8.24 -12.66
CA GLY A 45 17.47 7.13 -12.31
C GLY A 45 18.45 7.44 -11.17
N GLU A 46 18.16 8.45 -10.35
CA GLU A 46 19.06 8.93 -9.29
C GLU A 46 18.66 8.43 -7.89
N VAL A 47 17.84 7.39 -7.81
CA VAL A 47 17.29 6.84 -6.56
C VAL A 47 17.63 5.37 -6.40
N ASP A 48 17.96 4.97 -5.18
CA ASP A 48 18.29 3.58 -4.84
C ASP A 48 17.11 2.84 -4.19
N VAL A 49 16.24 3.56 -3.45
CA VAL A 49 15.06 3.02 -2.77
C VAL A 49 13.93 4.05 -2.82
N ILE A 50 12.73 3.60 -3.11
CA ILE A 50 11.51 4.41 -2.99
C ILE A 50 10.73 3.98 -1.75
N LEU A 51 10.41 4.94 -0.88
CA LEU A 51 9.34 4.84 0.12
C LEU A 51 8.05 5.31 -0.54
N LEU A 52 7.04 4.47 -0.60
CA LEU A 52 5.80 4.74 -1.32
C LEU A 52 4.58 4.58 -0.42
N ASP A 53 3.85 5.66 -0.21
CA ASP A 53 2.50 5.58 0.33
C ASP A 53 1.52 5.05 -0.72
N ILE A 54 0.60 4.20 -0.29
CA ILE A 54 -0.44 3.65 -1.15
C ILE A 54 -1.73 4.47 -1.12
N SER A 55 -1.92 5.32 -0.11
CA SER A 55 -3.18 6.03 0.16
C SER A 55 -3.28 7.40 -0.49
N MET A 56 -2.54 7.65 -1.55
CA MET A 56 -2.50 8.96 -2.20
C MET A 56 -3.74 9.24 -3.06
N PRO A 57 -4.22 10.51 -3.12
CA PRO A 57 -5.34 10.91 -3.97
C PRO A 57 -4.98 10.81 -5.46
N GLY A 58 -6.00 10.55 -6.29
CA GLY A 58 -5.84 10.45 -7.74
C GLY A 58 -5.25 9.11 -8.18
N GLN A 59 -4.02 9.09 -8.64
CA GLN A 59 -3.29 7.86 -8.95
C GLN A 59 -2.82 7.19 -7.66
N SER A 60 -3.34 6.00 -7.37
CA SER A 60 -2.99 5.28 -6.15
C SER A 60 -1.52 4.87 -6.13
N GLY A 61 -0.97 4.71 -4.93
CA GLY A 61 0.37 4.18 -4.78
C GLY A 61 0.55 2.78 -5.38
N VAL A 62 -0.54 2.03 -5.55
CA VAL A 62 -0.51 0.72 -6.22
C VAL A 62 -0.38 0.85 -7.72
N ASP A 63 -1.15 1.76 -8.34
CA ASP A 63 -0.95 2.07 -9.75
C ASP A 63 0.47 2.59 -9.98
N ALA A 64 0.98 3.40 -9.04
CA ALA A 64 2.37 3.86 -9.06
C ALA A 64 3.35 2.70 -8.92
N LEU A 65 3.14 1.75 -8.00
CA LEU A 65 3.96 0.55 -7.85
C LEU A 65 4.01 -0.26 -9.14
N ALA A 66 2.86 -0.53 -9.75
CA ALA A 66 2.77 -1.26 -11.01
C ALA A 66 3.54 -0.55 -12.14
N ALA A 67 3.38 0.76 -12.25
CA ALA A 67 4.07 1.57 -13.25
C ALA A 67 5.59 1.67 -12.99
N ILE A 68 6.01 1.74 -11.73
CA ILE A 68 7.44 1.70 -11.34
C ILE A 68 8.03 0.32 -11.70
N ARG A 69 7.34 -0.78 -11.37
CA ARG A 69 7.80 -2.14 -11.71
C ARG A 69 7.96 -2.34 -13.21
N ALA A 70 7.01 -1.83 -14.01
CA ALA A 70 7.10 -1.92 -15.47
C ALA A 70 8.31 -1.17 -16.05
N ARG A 71 8.75 -0.09 -15.39
CA ARG A 71 9.83 0.77 -15.89
C ARG A 71 11.19 0.47 -15.29
N ALA A 72 11.23 0.16 -14.01
CA ALA A 72 12.43 -0.12 -13.23
C ALA A 72 12.20 -1.36 -12.35
N PRO A 73 12.22 -2.57 -12.92
CA PRO A 73 11.88 -3.81 -12.22
C PRO A 73 12.78 -4.11 -11.02
N ASP A 74 14.04 -3.66 -11.06
CA ASP A 74 15.03 -3.91 -10.01
C ASP A 74 15.05 -2.84 -8.92
N LEU A 75 14.38 -1.69 -9.11
CA LEU A 75 14.38 -0.61 -8.13
C LEU A 75 13.58 -1.00 -6.88
N PRO A 76 14.17 -1.07 -5.68
CA PRO A 76 13.46 -1.40 -4.46
C PRO A 76 12.34 -0.38 -4.14
N VAL A 77 11.11 -0.87 -3.97
CA VAL A 77 9.96 -0.08 -3.51
C VAL A 77 9.50 -0.64 -2.17
N LEU A 78 9.67 0.14 -1.12
CA LEU A 78 9.20 -0.14 0.22
C LEU A 78 7.88 0.61 0.45
N ILE A 79 6.83 -0.11 0.72
CA ILE A 79 5.53 0.48 1.02
C ILE A 79 5.52 0.97 2.47
N LEU A 80 5.04 2.20 2.68
CA LEU A 80 4.80 2.77 4.00
C LEU A 80 3.36 3.30 4.04
N SER A 81 2.47 2.65 4.79
CA SER A 81 1.03 2.89 4.73
C SER A 81 0.38 2.96 6.11
N GLY A 82 -0.68 3.75 6.24
CA GLY A 82 -1.54 3.77 7.43
C GLY A 82 -2.49 2.57 7.54
N PHE A 83 -2.50 1.65 6.56
CA PHE A 83 -3.33 0.46 6.62
C PHE A 83 -2.59 -0.71 7.30
N PRO A 84 -3.34 -1.60 8.00
CA PRO A 84 -2.75 -2.79 8.61
C PRO A 84 -2.07 -3.70 7.58
N GLU A 85 -0.89 -4.20 7.91
CA GLU A 85 -0.09 -5.06 7.02
C GLU A 85 -0.81 -6.38 6.68
N GLU A 86 -1.66 -6.86 7.60
CA GLU A 86 -2.38 -8.12 7.47
C GLU A 86 -3.25 -8.19 6.21
N HIS A 87 -3.70 -7.06 5.73
CA HIS A 87 -4.65 -6.99 4.61
C HIS A 87 -3.99 -6.66 3.26
N TYR A 88 -2.87 -5.94 3.30
CA TYR A 88 -2.29 -5.37 2.09
C TYR A 88 -0.91 -5.94 1.73
N ALA A 89 -0.10 -6.32 2.74
CA ALA A 89 1.30 -6.65 2.51
C ALA A 89 1.48 -7.83 1.55
N THR A 90 0.71 -8.92 1.73
CA THR A 90 0.82 -10.11 0.86
C THR A 90 0.53 -9.77 -0.61
N THR A 91 -0.53 -9.00 -0.86
CA THR A 91 -0.93 -8.60 -2.22
C THR A 91 0.12 -7.70 -2.86
N LEU A 92 0.62 -6.68 -2.13
CA LEU A 92 1.61 -5.74 -2.64
C LEU A 92 2.98 -6.39 -2.87
N LEU A 93 3.38 -7.32 -1.99
CA LEU A 93 4.59 -8.11 -2.20
C LEU A 93 4.51 -8.98 -3.46
N ARG A 94 3.36 -9.57 -3.75
CA ARG A 94 3.10 -10.30 -5.02
C ARG A 94 3.15 -9.38 -6.24
N GLN A 95 2.73 -8.13 -6.09
CA GLN A 95 2.80 -7.10 -7.14
C GLN A 95 4.20 -6.50 -7.30
N GLY A 96 5.17 -6.98 -6.53
CA GLY A 96 6.56 -6.62 -6.68
C GLY A 96 7.10 -5.63 -5.64
N ALA A 97 6.33 -5.23 -4.63
CA ALA A 97 6.89 -4.46 -3.52
C ALA A 97 8.07 -5.19 -2.89
N SER A 98 9.06 -4.46 -2.41
CA SER A 98 10.24 -5.01 -1.74
C SER A 98 10.01 -5.22 -0.25
N GLY A 99 9.00 -4.58 0.31
CA GLY A 99 8.56 -4.73 1.70
C GLY A 99 7.32 -3.87 1.97
N TYR A 100 6.73 -4.07 3.13
CA TYR A 100 5.59 -3.33 3.62
C TYR A 100 5.82 -2.95 5.08
N LEU A 101 5.50 -1.71 5.44
CA LEU A 101 5.52 -1.20 6.81
C LEU A 101 4.26 -0.40 7.09
N ASN A 102 3.77 -0.49 8.32
CA ASN A 102 2.76 0.44 8.81
C ASN A 102 3.41 1.78 9.18
N LYS A 103 2.73 2.91 8.92
CA LYS A 103 3.20 4.26 9.32
C LYS A 103 3.33 4.43 10.83
N ASP A 104 2.66 3.58 11.62
CA ASP A 104 2.73 3.57 13.08
C ASP A 104 3.91 2.72 13.62
N CYS A 105 4.75 2.13 12.75
CA CYS A 105 5.91 1.37 13.17
C CYS A 105 7.01 2.26 13.77
N ASP A 106 7.92 1.64 14.52
CA ASP A 106 9.10 2.31 15.04
C ASP A 106 9.93 2.88 13.86
N PRO A 107 10.30 4.18 13.86
CA PRO A 107 11.13 4.76 12.82
C PRO A 107 12.44 4.00 12.54
N GLU A 108 13.03 3.37 13.55
CA GLU A 108 14.21 2.51 13.37
C GLU A 108 13.90 1.26 12.54
N GLU A 109 12.66 0.81 12.52
CA GLU A 109 12.23 -0.29 11.65
C GLU A 109 12.26 0.12 10.18
N ILE A 110 11.88 1.36 9.86
CA ILE A 110 11.98 1.92 8.50
C ILE A 110 13.44 1.90 8.03
N VAL A 111 14.37 2.30 8.90
CA VAL A 111 15.82 2.28 8.61
C VAL A 111 16.30 0.86 8.32
N ARG A 112 15.91 -0.13 9.17
CA ARG A 112 16.26 -1.54 8.95
C ARG A 112 15.69 -2.08 7.63
N ALA A 113 14.45 -1.72 7.32
CA ALA A 113 13.78 -2.12 6.10
C ALA A 113 14.48 -1.54 4.85
N ILE A 114 14.79 -0.25 4.84
CA ILE A 114 15.52 0.41 3.75
C ILE A 114 16.87 -0.28 3.49
N ARG A 115 17.66 -0.50 4.54
CA ARG A 115 18.96 -1.20 4.41
C ARG A 115 18.82 -2.63 3.88
N THR A 116 17.71 -3.31 4.26
CA THR A 116 17.43 -4.67 3.81
C THR A 116 17.07 -4.71 2.33
N VAL A 117 16.15 -3.83 1.89
CA VAL A 117 15.72 -3.81 0.48
C VAL A 117 16.79 -3.27 -0.46
N TYR A 118 17.61 -2.32 -0.01
CA TYR A 118 18.78 -1.83 -0.76
C TYR A 118 19.79 -2.95 -1.08
N ARG A 119 19.92 -3.95 -0.20
CA ARG A 119 20.77 -5.13 -0.42
C ARG A 119 20.11 -6.19 -1.31
N GLY A 120 19.00 -5.88 -1.96
CA GLY A 120 18.27 -6.79 -2.85
C GLY A 120 17.42 -7.85 -2.12
N ARG A 121 17.27 -7.75 -0.79
CA ARG A 121 16.42 -8.68 -0.01
C ARG A 121 15.04 -8.10 0.19
N LYS A 122 14.03 -8.96 0.36
CA LYS A 122 12.69 -8.53 0.76
C LYS A 122 12.66 -8.26 2.27
N TYR A 123 11.96 -7.19 2.66
CA TYR A 123 11.64 -6.93 4.05
C TYR A 123 10.24 -7.45 4.33
N ILE A 124 10.15 -8.49 5.15
CA ILE A 124 8.90 -9.20 5.46
C ILE A 124 8.85 -9.39 6.97
N THR A 125 7.79 -8.91 7.62
CA THR A 125 7.55 -9.14 9.05
C THR A 125 7.18 -10.60 9.31
N ALA A 126 7.28 -11.05 10.55
CA ALA A 126 6.94 -12.43 10.92
C ALA A 126 5.47 -12.75 10.57
N GLY A 127 4.54 -11.84 10.86
CA GLY A 127 3.12 -12.05 10.57
C GLY A 127 2.83 -12.18 9.08
N VAL A 128 3.48 -11.39 8.23
CA VAL A 128 3.34 -11.50 6.77
C VAL A 128 4.00 -12.80 6.26
N ALA A 129 5.12 -13.22 6.85
CA ALA A 129 5.78 -14.47 6.47
C ALA A 129 4.90 -15.70 6.77
N GLU A 130 4.22 -15.74 7.92
CA GLU A 130 3.26 -16.78 8.28
C GLU A 130 2.12 -16.87 7.25
N ARG A 131 1.50 -15.74 6.91
CA ARG A 131 0.42 -15.68 5.91
C ARG A 131 0.88 -16.12 4.53
N LEU A 132 2.08 -15.76 4.12
CA LEU A 132 2.66 -16.22 2.86
C LEU A 132 2.88 -17.73 2.88
N ALA A 133 3.33 -18.30 4.01
CA ALA A 133 3.52 -19.74 4.18
C ALA A 133 2.18 -20.49 4.19
N GLU A 134 1.15 -19.96 4.88
CA GLU A 134 -0.21 -20.49 4.85
C GLU A 134 -0.77 -20.52 3.41
N GLY A 135 -0.58 -19.44 2.67
CA GLY A 135 -0.98 -19.35 1.26
C GLY A 135 -0.23 -20.32 0.33
N LEU A 136 0.94 -20.81 0.71
CA LEU A 136 1.69 -21.84 -0.02
C LEU A 136 1.29 -23.27 0.38
N SER A 137 0.88 -23.45 1.64
CA SER A 137 0.54 -24.76 2.21
C SER A 137 -0.92 -25.16 2.00
N GLY A 138 -1.80 -24.21 1.68
CA GLY A 138 -3.23 -24.40 1.55
C GLY A 138 -3.69 -24.40 0.12
N GLY A 139 -4.00 -25.59 -0.43
CA GLY A 139 -4.93 -25.74 -1.56
C GLY A 139 -6.38 -25.44 -1.17
N GLY A 140 -6.61 -24.59 -0.15
CA GLY A 140 -7.93 -24.15 0.28
C GLY A 140 -8.35 -22.87 -0.45
N ASP A 141 -9.65 -22.74 -0.71
CA ASP A 141 -10.27 -21.54 -1.30
C ASP A 141 -9.74 -20.28 -0.58
N LYS A 142 -9.01 -19.47 -1.32
CA LYS A 142 -8.55 -18.15 -0.81
C LYS A 142 -9.79 -17.39 -0.37
N PRO A 143 -9.73 -16.71 0.80
CA PRO A 143 -10.84 -15.85 1.20
C PRO A 143 -11.21 -14.91 0.05
N VAL A 144 -12.49 -14.79 -0.25
CA VAL A 144 -12.94 -14.05 -1.45
C VAL A 144 -12.43 -12.61 -1.48
N HIS A 145 -12.23 -11.99 -0.31
CA HIS A 145 -11.67 -10.63 -0.23
C HIS A 145 -10.22 -10.52 -0.73
N GLU A 146 -9.44 -11.61 -0.75
CA GLU A 146 -8.10 -11.61 -1.35
C GLU A 146 -8.11 -11.55 -2.89
N THR A 147 -9.28 -11.75 -3.51
CA THR A 147 -9.45 -11.61 -4.96
C THR A 147 -9.73 -10.15 -5.38
N LEU A 148 -10.02 -9.31 -4.41
CA LEU A 148 -10.26 -7.89 -4.66
C LEU A 148 -8.96 -7.20 -5.07
N SER A 149 -9.05 -6.31 -6.05
CA SER A 149 -7.97 -5.34 -6.27
C SER A 149 -7.89 -4.43 -5.05
N GLU A 150 -6.76 -3.78 -4.87
CA GLU A 150 -6.58 -2.92 -3.69
C GLU A 150 -7.59 -1.79 -3.59
N ARG A 151 -7.94 -1.15 -4.72
CA ARG A 151 -9.00 -0.13 -4.72
C ARG A 151 -10.35 -0.71 -4.34
N GLU A 152 -10.64 -1.92 -4.78
CA GLU A 152 -11.86 -2.65 -4.38
C GLU A 152 -11.79 -3.00 -2.88
N LEU A 153 -10.65 -3.47 -2.38
CA LEU A 153 -10.46 -3.77 -0.97
C LEU A 153 -10.55 -2.51 -0.09
N GLN A 154 -9.95 -1.40 -0.54
CA GLN A 154 -10.05 -0.11 0.13
C GLN A 154 -11.50 0.36 0.23
N VAL A 155 -12.26 0.29 -0.87
CA VAL A 155 -13.68 0.65 -0.88
C VAL A 155 -14.49 -0.32 -0.03
N PHE A 156 -14.22 -1.61 -0.10
CA PHE A 156 -14.85 -2.64 0.72
C PHE A 156 -14.71 -2.36 2.22
N LEU A 157 -13.49 -2.16 2.71
CA LEU A 157 -13.25 -1.95 4.15
C LEU A 157 -13.90 -0.66 4.68
N ARG A 158 -13.93 0.39 3.88
CA ARG A 158 -14.60 1.65 4.22
C ARG A 158 -16.13 1.50 4.24
N LEU A 159 -16.70 0.82 3.24
CA LEU A 159 -18.13 0.48 3.22
C LEU A 159 -18.51 -0.37 4.43
N ALA A 160 -17.69 -1.38 4.75
CA ALA A 160 -17.92 -2.25 5.90
C ALA A 160 -17.88 -1.49 7.23
N LYS A 161 -17.14 -0.39 7.33
CA LYS A 161 -17.13 0.54 8.47
C LYS A 161 -18.29 1.56 8.44
N GLY A 162 -19.18 1.50 7.45
CA GLY A 162 -20.31 2.40 7.34
C GLY A 162 -20.03 3.74 6.69
N GLU A 163 -18.86 3.93 6.06
CA GLU A 163 -18.53 5.18 5.37
C GLU A 163 -19.40 5.36 4.13
N THR A 164 -19.87 6.59 3.89
CA THR A 164 -20.72 6.89 2.73
C THR A 164 -19.90 7.03 1.44
N ILE A 165 -20.52 6.71 0.30
CA ILE A 165 -19.90 6.85 -1.03
C ILE A 165 -19.43 8.30 -1.29
N GLY A 166 -20.21 9.29 -0.83
CA GLY A 166 -19.86 10.71 -0.96
C GLY A 166 -18.58 11.07 -0.21
N HIS A 167 -18.48 10.68 1.06
CA HIS A 167 -17.31 10.92 1.89
C HIS A 167 -16.06 10.20 1.34
N MET A 168 -16.23 8.94 0.89
CA MET A 168 -15.15 8.22 0.21
C MET A 168 -14.69 8.92 -1.06
N ALA A 169 -15.61 9.44 -1.87
CA ALA A 169 -15.28 10.15 -3.11
C ALA A 169 -14.44 11.40 -2.82
N GLU A 170 -14.79 12.17 -1.81
CA GLU A 170 -14.02 13.34 -1.37
C GLU A 170 -12.64 12.94 -0.86
N SER A 171 -12.58 12.01 0.11
CA SER A 171 -11.32 11.61 0.76
C SER A 171 -10.34 10.91 -0.18
N LEU A 172 -10.83 10.21 -1.22
CA LEU A 172 -10.02 9.54 -2.22
C LEU A 172 -9.77 10.38 -3.47
N SER A 173 -10.29 11.63 -3.52
CA SER A 173 -10.26 12.49 -4.71
C SER A 173 -10.79 11.80 -5.97
N LEU A 174 -11.87 11.04 -5.82
CA LEU A 174 -12.56 10.31 -6.89
C LEU A 174 -13.95 10.89 -7.12
N SER A 175 -14.56 10.59 -8.26
CA SER A 175 -15.97 10.87 -8.46
C SER A 175 -16.85 9.87 -7.71
N VAL A 176 -18.04 10.31 -7.27
CA VAL A 176 -19.08 9.44 -6.69
C VAL A 176 -19.38 8.26 -7.61
N LYS A 177 -19.40 8.50 -8.93
CA LYS A 177 -19.60 7.46 -9.95
C LYS A 177 -18.50 6.42 -9.93
N THR A 178 -17.24 6.85 -9.75
CA THR A 178 -16.08 5.95 -9.69
C THR A 178 -16.15 5.06 -8.47
N VAL A 179 -16.44 5.63 -7.29
CA VAL A 179 -16.59 4.87 -6.04
C VAL A 179 -17.77 3.89 -6.13
N SER A 180 -18.89 4.32 -6.72
CA SER A 180 -20.04 3.44 -6.98
C SER A 180 -19.68 2.27 -7.89
N THR A 181 -18.84 2.49 -8.91
CA THR A 181 -18.37 1.41 -9.80
C THR A 181 -17.51 0.40 -9.01
N TYR A 182 -16.61 0.88 -8.14
CA TYR A 182 -15.85 -0.02 -7.27
C TYR A 182 -16.74 -0.81 -6.33
N ARG A 183 -17.74 -0.16 -5.72
CA ARG A 183 -18.73 -0.85 -4.88
C ARG A 183 -19.43 -1.98 -5.65
N THR A 184 -19.91 -1.72 -6.85
CA THR A 184 -20.57 -2.75 -7.69
C THR A 184 -19.62 -3.93 -7.95
N ARG A 185 -18.37 -3.67 -8.33
CA ARG A 185 -17.38 -4.73 -8.56
C ARG A 185 -17.05 -5.53 -7.29
N VAL A 186 -16.99 -4.87 -6.14
CA VAL A 186 -16.80 -5.54 -4.84
C VAL A 186 -17.96 -6.49 -4.57
N MET A 187 -19.20 -6.00 -4.71
CA MET A 187 -20.41 -6.82 -4.51
C MET A 187 -20.43 -8.04 -5.42
N GLU A 188 -20.16 -7.84 -6.71
CA GLU A 188 -20.12 -8.92 -7.71
C GLU A 188 -19.02 -9.95 -7.39
N LYS A 189 -17.79 -9.51 -7.11
CA LYS A 189 -16.68 -10.42 -6.81
C LYS A 189 -16.85 -11.19 -5.52
N MET A 190 -17.45 -10.56 -4.51
CA MET A 190 -17.67 -11.17 -3.21
C MET A 190 -18.98 -11.97 -3.13
N GLY A 191 -19.84 -11.85 -4.13
CA GLY A 191 -21.17 -12.50 -4.13
C GLY A 191 -22.07 -11.98 -3.02
N LEU A 192 -21.97 -10.69 -2.68
CA LEU A 192 -22.74 -10.04 -1.62
C LEU A 192 -23.76 -9.07 -2.20
N GLU A 193 -24.90 -8.91 -1.53
CA GLU A 193 -26.02 -8.12 -2.06
C GLU A 193 -26.22 -6.77 -1.34
N SER A 194 -25.75 -6.67 -0.09
CA SER A 194 -25.97 -5.48 0.74
C SER A 194 -24.71 -5.00 1.47
N ASN A 195 -24.70 -3.73 1.89
CA ASN A 195 -23.62 -3.22 2.74
C ASN A 195 -23.58 -3.93 4.10
N SER A 196 -24.72 -4.41 4.60
CA SER A 196 -24.78 -5.21 5.82
C SER A 196 -24.03 -6.54 5.66
N ASP A 197 -24.11 -7.17 4.48
CA ASP A 197 -23.36 -8.39 4.18
C ASP A 197 -21.85 -8.11 4.14
N LEU A 198 -21.45 -6.96 3.59
CA LEU A 198 -20.04 -6.52 3.61
C LEU A 198 -19.54 -6.36 5.05
N THR A 199 -20.32 -5.67 5.91
CA THR A 199 -19.97 -5.47 7.32
C THR A 199 -19.89 -6.81 8.05
N TYR A 200 -20.88 -7.69 7.86
CA TYR A 200 -20.88 -9.01 8.48
C TYR A 200 -19.68 -9.86 8.04
N TYR A 201 -19.41 -9.87 6.73
CA TYR A 201 -18.25 -10.58 6.19
C TYR A 201 -16.93 -10.04 6.77
N ALA A 202 -16.78 -8.72 6.84
CA ALA A 202 -15.58 -8.08 7.35
C ALA A 202 -15.35 -8.37 8.85
N LEU A 203 -16.41 -8.32 9.68
CA LEU A 203 -16.36 -8.71 11.09
C LEU A 203 -16.00 -10.18 11.26
N LYS A 204 -16.66 -11.08 10.52
CA LYS A 204 -16.44 -12.52 10.59
C LYS A 204 -15.00 -12.91 10.24
N ASN A 205 -14.36 -12.18 9.33
CA ASN A 205 -12.99 -12.45 8.88
C ASN A 205 -11.94 -11.57 9.59
N GLY A 206 -12.33 -10.82 10.64
CA GLY A 206 -11.42 -9.99 11.42
C GLY A 206 -10.84 -8.80 10.66
N LEU A 207 -11.48 -8.38 9.58
CA LEU A 207 -11.02 -7.27 8.72
C LEU A 207 -11.38 -5.89 9.28
N ILE A 208 -12.35 -5.82 10.14
CA ILE A 208 -12.77 -4.65 10.92
C ILE A 208 -13.11 -5.06 12.35
N GLN A 209 -13.10 -4.08 13.27
CA GLN A 209 -13.50 -4.23 14.67
C GLN A 209 -14.80 -3.48 14.93
#